data_e9b0c72500243f696c4c9c9c753a3534
#
_entry.id   e9b0c72500243f696c4c9c9c753a3534
#
_cell.length_a   1.000
_cell.length_b   1.000
_cell.length_c   1.000
_cell.angle_alpha   90.00
_cell.angle_beta   90.00
_cell.angle_gamma   90.00
#
_symmetry.space_group_name_H-M   'P 1'
#
loop_
_entity.id
_entity.type
_entity.pdbx_description
1 polymer ?
#
loop_
_entity_poly.entity_id
_entity_poly.type
_entity_poly.pdbx_seq_one_letter_code
_entity_poly.pdbx_strand_id
1 'polypeptide(L)'
;MLRSLSDIIEMAKGKGKVIAIAGAEDKEAIKAVFEAQELGVSAILFGKKEVIESNLKEIGADFPIVDCRTDEESSKAAVKAVVEGRAHIVMKGLVKTSTLLKAVLDKEQGLRTERLLSHVAVVEVPGVNRLIFVTDGGMVIRPTIEQKVQIIENAVSVARKLGYEMPRVGLIAAVETVNPDMPETLEAAIIAKMNERGQIKNCKIDGPLGIDNALSVYAAEVKGVKGEVAGHADILVVPDIHSGNFLGKSAVYFANGKIAGIIAGAKVPVIVISRADTSESKFASIALAIAIS
;
A
#
# COMPACT_ATOMS: atom_id res chain seq x y z
N MET A 1 -4.78 -18.03 4.00
CA MET A 1 -4.20 -17.21 2.91
C MET A 1 -5.33 -16.54 2.16
N LEU A 2 -5.32 -15.23 2.01
CA LEU A 2 -6.35 -14.47 1.31
C LEU A 2 -6.28 -14.74 -0.20
N ARG A 3 -7.45 -14.87 -0.84
CA ARG A 3 -7.55 -15.20 -2.28
C ARG A 3 -8.00 -14.04 -3.12
N SER A 4 -8.75 -13.10 -2.53
CA SER A 4 -9.36 -11.98 -3.22
C SER A 4 -9.36 -10.71 -2.37
N LEU A 5 -9.55 -9.56 -2.99
CA LEU A 5 -9.77 -8.31 -2.26
C LEU A 5 -11.08 -8.35 -1.46
N SER A 6 -12.04 -9.19 -1.84
CA SER A 6 -13.26 -9.41 -1.06
C SER A 6 -12.96 -9.98 0.33
N ASP A 7 -11.93 -10.83 0.47
CA ASP A 7 -11.52 -11.33 1.79
C ASP A 7 -11.03 -10.20 2.69
N ILE A 8 -10.31 -9.21 2.12
CA ILE A 8 -9.86 -8.00 2.86
C ILE A 8 -11.06 -7.14 3.25
N ILE A 9 -12.04 -7.00 2.36
CA ILE A 9 -13.28 -6.26 2.62
C ILE A 9 -14.02 -6.89 3.81
N GLU A 10 -14.15 -8.21 3.85
CA GLU A 10 -14.77 -8.91 4.99
C GLU A 10 -13.98 -8.68 6.30
N MET A 11 -12.65 -8.68 6.26
CA MET A 11 -11.81 -8.38 7.43
C MET A 11 -11.96 -6.94 7.94
N ALA A 12 -12.36 -6.01 7.08
CA ALA A 12 -12.55 -4.61 7.43
C ALA A 12 -13.90 -4.34 8.13
N LYS A 13 -14.92 -5.18 7.89
CA LYS A 13 -16.27 -4.98 8.42
C LYS A 13 -16.30 -4.87 9.95
N GLY A 14 -17.07 -3.92 10.45
CA GLY A 14 -17.36 -3.75 11.88
C GLY A 14 -16.21 -3.23 12.73
N LYS A 15 -15.08 -2.81 12.13
CA LYS A 15 -13.94 -2.28 12.90
C LYS A 15 -14.12 -0.84 13.42
N GLY A 16 -15.16 -0.13 13.00
CA GLY A 16 -15.53 1.18 13.56
C GLY A 16 -14.47 2.25 13.39
N LYS A 17 -13.76 2.28 12.25
CA LYS A 17 -12.65 3.21 12.01
C LYS A 17 -13.13 4.56 11.47
N VAL A 18 -12.38 5.62 11.78
CA VAL A 18 -12.61 6.97 11.29
C VAL A 18 -11.47 7.39 10.37
N ILE A 19 -11.81 7.92 9.19
CA ILE A 19 -10.84 8.38 8.18
C ILE A 19 -10.79 9.90 8.18
N ALA A 20 -9.60 10.48 8.30
CA ALA A 20 -9.35 11.90 8.12
C ALA A 20 -9.01 12.17 6.65
N ILE A 21 -9.87 12.88 5.91
CA ILE A 21 -9.65 13.21 4.49
C ILE A 21 -9.06 14.60 4.37
N ALA A 22 -7.82 14.71 3.95
CA ALA A 22 -7.16 15.98 3.64
C ALA A 22 -7.48 16.44 2.21
N GLY A 23 -7.99 17.66 2.04
CA GLY A 23 -8.47 18.17 0.75
C GLY A 23 -9.75 17.48 0.33
N ALA A 24 -10.73 17.48 1.20
CA ALA A 24 -12.00 16.78 1.00
C ALA A 24 -12.92 17.47 -0.03
N GLU A 25 -12.43 18.46 -0.77
CA GLU A 25 -13.08 18.98 -1.98
C GLU A 25 -13.17 17.93 -3.10
N ASP A 26 -12.44 16.82 -2.98
CA ASP A 26 -12.49 15.67 -3.88
C ASP A 26 -13.80 14.88 -3.68
N LYS A 27 -14.76 15.11 -4.56
CA LYS A 27 -16.06 14.42 -4.53
C LYS A 27 -15.95 12.90 -4.60
N GLU A 28 -14.99 12.38 -5.40
CA GLU A 28 -14.77 10.95 -5.54
C GLU A 28 -14.18 10.32 -4.25
N ALA A 29 -13.36 11.09 -3.52
CA ALA A 29 -12.87 10.64 -2.22
C ALA A 29 -14.01 10.56 -1.19
N ILE A 30 -14.91 11.57 -1.15
CA ILE A 30 -16.09 11.56 -0.28
C ILE A 30 -16.99 10.36 -0.64
N LYS A 31 -17.27 10.16 -1.93
CA LYS A 31 -18.11 9.06 -2.41
C LYS A 31 -17.54 7.70 -2.00
N ALA A 32 -16.24 7.48 -2.17
CA ALA A 32 -15.61 6.23 -1.79
C ALA A 32 -15.73 5.94 -0.28
N VAL A 33 -15.62 6.96 0.58
CA VAL A 33 -15.82 6.78 2.02
C VAL A 33 -17.31 6.64 2.38
N PHE A 34 -18.20 7.32 1.66
CA PHE A 34 -19.66 7.13 1.84
C PHE A 34 -20.06 5.69 1.52
N GLU A 35 -19.60 5.13 0.41
CA GLU A 35 -19.79 3.72 0.07
C GLU A 35 -19.18 2.81 1.16
N ALA A 36 -18.01 3.17 1.72
CA ALA A 36 -17.36 2.39 2.78
C ALA A 36 -18.07 2.45 4.15
N GLN A 37 -19.16 3.25 4.31
CA GLN A 37 -19.98 3.22 5.54
C GLN A 37 -20.58 1.84 5.79
N GLU A 38 -20.83 1.04 4.76
CA GLU A 38 -21.26 -0.36 4.90
C GLU A 38 -20.26 -1.24 5.68
N LEU A 39 -18.99 -0.83 5.75
CA LEU A 39 -17.95 -1.47 6.57
C LEU A 39 -17.93 -0.98 8.02
N GLY A 40 -18.85 -0.08 8.40
CA GLY A 40 -18.86 0.57 9.72
C GLY A 40 -17.84 1.71 9.85
N VAL A 41 -17.49 2.36 8.74
CA VAL A 41 -16.52 3.46 8.68
C VAL A 41 -17.22 4.81 8.77
N SER A 42 -16.55 5.80 9.38
CA SER A 42 -16.92 7.20 9.32
C SER A 42 -15.75 8.04 8.83
N ALA A 43 -15.98 9.33 8.60
CA ALA A 43 -14.94 10.26 8.17
C ALA A 43 -15.04 11.61 8.88
N ILE A 44 -13.91 12.35 8.89
CA ILE A 44 -13.84 13.78 9.16
C ILE A 44 -13.21 14.43 7.93
N LEU A 45 -13.90 15.44 7.39
CA LEU A 45 -13.56 16.07 6.13
C LEU A 45 -12.83 17.39 6.40
N PHE A 46 -11.62 17.53 5.89
CA PHE A 46 -10.79 18.71 6.04
C PHE A 46 -10.61 19.41 4.69
N GLY A 47 -11.02 20.67 4.57
CA GLY A 47 -10.93 21.44 3.34
C GLY A 47 -11.91 22.60 3.31
N LYS A 48 -12.16 23.18 2.13
CA LYS A 48 -13.06 24.34 1.97
C LYS A 48 -14.51 23.93 2.21
N LYS A 49 -15.08 24.39 3.31
CA LYS A 49 -16.39 24.01 3.82
C LYS A 49 -17.50 24.12 2.76
N GLU A 50 -17.57 25.24 2.05
CA GLU A 50 -18.62 25.49 1.05
C GLU A 50 -18.62 24.45 -0.09
N VAL A 51 -17.42 24.05 -0.55
CA VAL A 51 -17.26 23.06 -1.62
C VAL A 51 -17.64 21.66 -1.10
N ILE A 52 -17.21 21.34 0.12
CA ILE A 52 -17.50 20.04 0.76
C ILE A 52 -19.00 19.90 1.02
N GLU A 53 -19.67 20.93 1.54
CA GLU A 53 -21.13 20.93 1.79
C GLU A 53 -21.91 20.72 0.48
N SER A 54 -21.48 21.36 -0.62
CA SER A 54 -22.07 21.12 -1.95
C SER A 54 -21.93 19.68 -2.40
N ASN A 55 -20.74 19.10 -2.27
CA ASN A 55 -20.47 17.71 -2.63
C ASN A 55 -21.28 16.72 -1.75
N LEU A 56 -21.35 16.95 -0.44
CA LEU A 56 -22.14 16.13 0.47
C LEU A 56 -23.63 16.12 0.12
N LYS A 57 -24.17 17.31 -0.20
CA LYS A 57 -25.57 17.44 -0.62
C LYS A 57 -25.85 16.66 -1.92
N GLU A 58 -24.94 16.68 -2.89
CA GLU A 58 -25.11 15.93 -4.13
C GLU A 58 -25.00 14.42 -3.94
N ILE A 59 -24.14 13.96 -3.01
CA ILE A 59 -23.94 12.54 -2.72
C ILE A 59 -25.07 12.00 -1.80
N GLY A 60 -25.71 12.88 -1.01
CA GLY A 60 -26.66 12.48 0.03
C GLY A 60 -25.96 11.95 1.29
N ALA A 61 -24.73 12.42 1.55
CA ALA A 61 -23.93 12.01 2.69
C ALA A 61 -23.88 13.10 3.77
N ASP A 62 -23.59 12.69 5.01
CA ASP A 62 -23.38 13.61 6.14
C ASP A 62 -22.11 13.18 6.91
N PHE A 63 -21.13 14.07 6.94
CA PHE A 63 -19.88 13.88 7.66
C PHE A 63 -19.43 15.18 8.32
N PRO A 64 -18.78 15.13 9.50
CA PRO A 64 -18.18 16.30 10.13
C PRO A 64 -17.17 17.00 9.22
N ILE A 65 -17.27 18.33 9.13
CA ILE A 65 -16.38 19.16 8.32
C ILE A 65 -15.53 20.05 9.24
N VAL A 66 -14.25 20.15 8.93
CA VAL A 66 -13.32 21.12 9.48
C VAL A 66 -12.89 22.05 8.35
N ASP A 67 -13.29 23.32 8.44
CA ASP A 67 -12.97 24.33 7.44
C ASP A 67 -11.47 24.64 7.41
N CYS A 68 -10.87 24.50 6.23
CA CYS A 68 -9.45 24.74 5.98
C CYS A 68 -9.30 25.51 4.67
N ARG A 69 -8.44 26.54 4.68
CA ARG A 69 -8.29 27.46 3.54
C ARG A 69 -7.23 27.03 2.54
N THR A 70 -6.24 26.24 2.98
CA THR A 70 -5.10 25.81 2.16
C THR A 70 -4.87 24.29 2.25
N ASP A 71 -4.16 23.73 1.25
CA ASP A 71 -3.74 22.32 1.24
C ASP A 71 -2.89 21.98 2.48
N GLU A 72 -2.02 22.91 2.92
CA GLU A 72 -1.17 22.74 4.09
C GLU A 72 -1.98 22.69 5.37
N GLU A 73 -2.94 23.59 5.54
CA GLU A 73 -3.83 23.62 6.69
C GLU A 73 -4.67 22.35 6.78
N SER A 74 -5.29 21.95 5.66
CA SER A 74 -6.08 20.74 5.56
C SER A 74 -5.25 19.48 5.87
N SER A 75 -4.03 19.37 5.30
CA SER A 75 -3.14 18.23 5.54
C SER A 75 -2.70 18.15 7.00
N LYS A 76 -2.31 19.27 7.61
CA LYS A 76 -1.92 19.32 9.02
C LYS A 76 -3.09 19.01 9.96
N ALA A 77 -4.28 19.54 9.68
CA ALA A 77 -5.47 19.32 10.50
C ALA A 77 -5.92 17.85 10.44
N ALA A 78 -5.87 17.20 9.25
CA ALA A 78 -6.17 15.79 9.10
C ALA A 78 -5.18 14.91 9.86
N VAL A 79 -3.88 15.18 9.75
CA VAL A 79 -2.83 14.45 10.48
C VAL A 79 -3.00 14.65 12.00
N LYS A 80 -3.26 15.87 12.45
CA LYS A 80 -3.50 16.21 13.85
C LYS A 80 -4.71 15.43 14.42
N ALA A 81 -5.79 15.29 13.66
CA ALA A 81 -6.95 14.50 14.09
C ALA A 81 -6.59 13.03 14.38
N VAL A 82 -5.64 12.47 13.63
CA VAL A 82 -5.13 11.12 13.89
C VAL A 82 -4.22 11.09 15.12
N VAL A 83 -3.33 12.07 15.27
CA VAL A 83 -2.45 12.18 16.46
C VAL A 83 -3.27 12.31 17.74
N GLU A 84 -4.40 13.03 17.70
CA GLU A 84 -5.34 13.22 18.82
C GLU A 84 -6.29 12.02 19.04
N GLY A 85 -6.20 10.96 18.23
CA GLY A 85 -7.06 9.78 18.34
C GLY A 85 -8.51 9.98 17.85
N ARG A 86 -8.83 11.11 17.20
CA ARG A 86 -10.13 11.40 16.60
C ARG A 86 -10.35 10.67 15.27
N ALA A 87 -9.27 10.30 14.61
CA ALA A 87 -9.25 9.48 13.40
C ALA A 87 -8.16 8.42 13.49
N HIS A 88 -8.24 7.40 12.62
CA HIS A 88 -7.38 6.22 12.64
C HIS A 88 -6.55 6.06 11.36
N ILE A 89 -6.97 6.71 10.29
CA ILE A 89 -6.40 6.59 8.94
C ILE A 89 -6.38 7.99 8.33
N VAL A 90 -5.31 8.32 7.60
CA VAL A 90 -5.25 9.54 6.78
C VAL A 90 -5.52 9.16 5.34
N MET A 91 -6.40 9.92 4.67
CA MET A 91 -6.69 9.75 3.25
C MET A 91 -6.44 11.06 2.50
N LYS A 92 -5.79 10.94 1.34
CA LYS A 92 -5.59 12.04 0.40
C LYS A 92 -6.83 12.28 -0.44
N GLY A 93 -7.36 13.48 -0.42
CA GLY A 93 -8.31 13.99 -1.41
C GLY A 93 -7.61 14.86 -2.46
N LEU A 94 -8.01 16.12 -2.59
CA LEU A 94 -7.54 17.00 -3.67
C LEU A 94 -6.16 17.64 -3.41
N VAL A 95 -5.59 17.53 -2.23
CA VAL A 95 -4.27 18.07 -1.89
C VAL A 95 -3.15 17.39 -2.70
N LYS A 96 -2.02 18.08 -2.88
CA LYS A 96 -0.81 17.47 -3.47
C LYS A 96 -0.26 16.38 -2.55
N THR A 97 0.17 15.26 -3.13
CA THR A 97 0.77 14.15 -2.36
C THR A 97 1.95 14.62 -1.51
N SER A 98 2.82 15.46 -2.07
CA SER A 98 3.97 16.02 -1.33
C SER A 98 3.57 16.86 -0.12
N THR A 99 2.48 17.64 -0.21
CA THR A 99 1.97 18.45 0.90
C THR A 99 1.45 17.57 2.04
N LEU A 100 0.64 16.55 1.71
CA LEU A 100 0.16 15.60 2.71
C LEU A 100 1.31 14.83 3.37
N LEU A 101 2.23 14.29 2.58
CA LEU A 101 3.35 13.52 3.11
C LEU A 101 4.30 14.37 3.96
N LYS A 102 4.45 15.66 3.66
CA LYS A 102 5.19 16.61 4.52
C LYS A 102 4.52 16.73 5.89
N ALA A 103 3.20 16.80 5.96
CA ALA A 103 2.48 16.84 7.24
C ALA A 103 2.58 15.48 7.99
N VAL A 104 2.48 14.34 7.29
CA VAL A 104 2.64 13.01 7.88
C VAL A 104 4.05 12.81 8.46
N LEU A 105 5.08 13.32 7.79
CA LEU A 105 6.48 13.19 8.19
C LEU A 105 6.98 14.29 9.14
N ASP A 106 6.11 15.21 9.57
CA ASP A 106 6.47 16.23 10.52
C ASP A 106 7.02 15.59 11.81
N LYS A 107 8.13 16.18 12.33
CA LYS A 107 8.86 15.59 13.46
C LYS A 107 8.13 15.73 14.79
N GLU A 108 7.39 16.81 14.96
CA GLU A 108 6.75 17.16 16.23
C GLU A 108 5.26 16.79 16.25
N GLN A 109 4.56 17.05 15.15
CA GLN A 109 3.10 16.91 15.05
C GLN A 109 2.65 15.86 14.06
N GLY A 110 3.56 15.09 13.47
CA GLY A 110 3.28 14.11 12.44
C GLY A 110 3.13 12.68 12.94
N LEU A 111 2.99 11.80 11.97
CA LEU A 111 2.82 10.35 12.16
C LEU A 111 4.10 9.59 11.82
N ARG A 112 5.24 10.28 11.81
CA ARG A 112 6.53 9.71 11.48
C ARG A 112 6.93 8.61 12.46
N THR A 113 7.56 7.58 11.92
CA THR A 113 8.30 6.55 12.66
C THR A 113 9.79 6.60 12.29
N GLU A 114 10.58 5.66 12.74
CA GLU A 114 11.97 5.44 12.32
C GLU A 114 12.07 4.90 10.87
N ARG A 115 10.96 4.41 10.31
CA ARG A 115 10.91 3.80 8.99
C ARG A 115 10.64 4.82 7.89
N LEU A 116 11.18 4.55 6.70
CA LEU A 116 10.79 5.28 5.50
C LEU A 116 9.34 4.94 5.11
N LEU A 117 8.69 5.85 4.39
CA LEU A 117 7.38 5.57 3.78
C LEU A 117 7.58 4.78 2.49
N SER A 118 6.80 3.72 2.31
CA SER A 118 6.79 2.92 1.09
C SER A 118 5.37 2.57 0.65
N HIS A 119 5.17 2.41 -0.64
CA HIS A 119 3.88 2.00 -1.20
C HIS A 119 3.77 0.48 -1.19
N VAL A 120 2.67 -0.02 -0.66
CA VAL A 120 2.31 -1.44 -0.71
C VAL A 120 1.01 -1.58 -1.48
N ALA A 121 1.08 -2.19 -2.65
CA ALA A 121 -0.09 -2.57 -3.43
C ALA A 121 -0.44 -4.03 -3.16
N VAL A 122 -1.72 -4.33 -3.08
CA VAL A 122 -2.28 -5.69 -3.03
C VAL A 122 -3.05 -5.90 -4.32
N VAL A 123 -2.64 -6.91 -5.08
CA VAL A 123 -3.14 -7.14 -6.44
C VAL A 123 -3.86 -8.48 -6.48
N GLU A 124 -5.06 -8.48 -7.04
CA GLU A 124 -5.84 -9.65 -7.42
C GLU A 124 -5.79 -9.79 -8.94
N VAL A 125 -5.27 -10.91 -9.45
CA VAL A 125 -5.15 -11.15 -10.90
C VAL A 125 -5.89 -12.42 -11.26
N PRO A 126 -6.76 -12.41 -12.27
CA PRO A 126 -7.39 -13.62 -12.80
C PRO A 126 -6.37 -14.71 -13.15
N GLY A 127 -6.60 -15.93 -12.71
CA GLY A 127 -5.67 -17.05 -12.92
C GLY A 127 -4.60 -17.22 -11.82
N VAL A 128 -4.48 -16.25 -10.90
CA VAL A 128 -3.62 -16.36 -9.71
C VAL A 128 -4.50 -16.53 -8.48
N ASN A 129 -4.49 -17.74 -7.88
CA ASN A 129 -5.39 -18.10 -6.79
C ASN A 129 -4.95 -17.56 -5.40
N ARG A 130 -4.29 -16.43 -5.36
CA ARG A 130 -3.86 -15.72 -4.13
C ARG A 130 -3.66 -14.24 -4.41
N LEU A 131 -3.74 -13.42 -3.38
CA LEU A 131 -3.32 -12.03 -3.46
C LEU A 131 -1.80 -11.92 -3.55
N ILE A 132 -1.33 -11.00 -4.37
CA ILE A 132 0.08 -10.68 -4.53
C ILE A 132 0.33 -9.26 -4.02
N PHE A 133 1.30 -9.10 -3.15
CA PHE A 133 1.76 -7.79 -2.70
C PHE A 133 2.87 -7.31 -3.63
N VAL A 134 2.82 -6.06 -4.05
CA VAL A 134 3.86 -5.43 -4.87
C VAL A 134 4.37 -4.18 -4.17
N THR A 135 5.68 -4.05 -4.00
CA THR A 135 6.34 -2.91 -3.36
C THR A 135 7.73 -2.65 -3.96
N ASP A 136 8.22 -1.43 -4.11
CA ASP A 136 7.57 -0.14 -4.01
C ASP A 136 7.34 0.43 -5.42
N GLY A 137 6.10 0.65 -5.76
CA GLY A 137 5.72 1.21 -7.07
C GLY A 137 5.22 2.66 -7.01
N GLY A 138 5.44 3.37 -5.88
CA GLY A 138 4.81 4.68 -5.70
C GLY A 138 5.56 5.71 -4.84
N MET A 139 6.59 5.33 -4.09
CA MET A 139 7.23 6.21 -3.11
C MET A 139 8.74 6.38 -3.31
N VAL A 140 9.49 5.30 -3.36
CA VAL A 140 10.96 5.34 -3.40
C VAL A 140 11.45 5.09 -4.82
N ILE A 141 12.08 6.10 -5.43
CA ILE A 141 12.41 6.06 -6.87
C ILE A 141 13.43 4.97 -7.17
N ARG A 142 14.58 4.98 -6.49
CA ARG A 142 15.64 3.97 -6.58
C ARG A 142 16.15 3.68 -5.18
N PRO A 143 15.61 2.67 -4.51
CA PRO A 143 15.98 2.38 -3.13
C PRO A 143 17.39 1.79 -3.04
N THR A 144 18.16 2.23 -2.04
CA THR A 144 19.39 1.53 -1.62
C THR A 144 19.05 0.20 -0.95
N ILE A 145 20.04 -0.64 -0.66
CA ILE A 145 19.84 -1.90 0.08
C ILE A 145 19.15 -1.63 1.42
N GLU A 146 19.61 -0.65 2.19
CA GLU A 146 19.02 -0.28 3.48
C GLU A 146 17.57 0.18 3.35
N GLN A 147 17.27 0.93 2.29
CA GLN A 147 15.90 1.34 1.99
C GLN A 147 15.03 0.16 1.55
N LYS A 148 15.57 -0.78 0.74
CA LYS A 148 14.87 -2.01 0.36
C LYS A 148 14.53 -2.88 1.58
N VAL A 149 15.44 -2.97 2.55
CA VAL A 149 15.14 -3.68 3.81
C VAL A 149 13.95 -3.05 4.52
N GLN A 150 13.89 -1.72 4.63
CA GLN A 150 12.74 -1.04 5.26
C GLN A 150 11.44 -1.19 4.46
N ILE A 151 11.52 -1.16 3.12
CA ILE A 151 10.39 -1.44 2.21
C ILE A 151 9.85 -2.86 2.46
N ILE A 152 10.73 -3.85 2.55
CA ILE A 152 10.39 -5.24 2.86
C ILE A 152 9.69 -5.32 4.22
N GLU A 153 10.26 -4.73 5.26
CA GLU A 153 9.70 -4.75 6.62
C GLU A 153 8.30 -4.10 6.66
N ASN A 154 8.08 -3.03 5.92
CA ASN A 154 6.77 -2.40 5.79
C ASN A 154 5.75 -3.36 5.13
N ALA A 155 6.11 -3.97 3.99
CA ALA A 155 5.23 -4.90 3.28
C ALA A 155 4.96 -6.18 4.12
N VAL A 156 5.98 -6.71 4.79
CA VAL A 156 5.85 -7.84 5.73
C VAL A 156 4.91 -7.48 6.88
N SER A 157 5.03 -6.28 7.45
CA SER A 157 4.13 -5.81 8.51
C SER A 157 2.67 -5.76 8.04
N VAL A 158 2.42 -5.25 6.82
CA VAL A 158 1.08 -5.22 6.21
C VAL A 158 0.56 -6.65 6.00
N ALA A 159 1.33 -7.52 5.38
CA ALA A 159 0.94 -8.90 5.12
C ALA A 159 0.62 -9.65 6.42
N ARG A 160 1.44 -9.48 7.47
CA ARG A 160 1.20 -10.12 8.77
C ARG A 160 -0.08 -9.66 9.45
N LYS A 161 -0.43 -8.37 9.36
CA LYS A 161 -1.72 -7.84 9.85
C LYS A 161 -2.91 -8.43 9.09
N LEU A 162 -2.70 -8.89 7.87
CA LEU A 162 -3.68 -9.60 7.05
C LEU A 162 -3.66 -11.13 7.27
N GLY A 163 -2.90 -11.64 8.25
CA GLY A 163 -2.89 -13.05 8.64
C GLY A 163 -1.82 -13.91 7.97
N TYR A 164 -0.87 -13.32 7.24
CA TYR A 164 0.29 -14.05 6.74
C TYR A 164 1.35 -14.16 7.85
N GLU A 165 1.44 -15.28 8.53
CA GLU A 165 2.39 -15.47 9.65
C GLU A 165 3.84 -15.33 9.20
N MET A 166 4.20 -15.94 8.09
CA MET A 166 5.56 -15.96 7.51
C MET A 166 5.48 -15.72 6.00
N PRO A 167 5.22 -14.45 5.55
CA PRO A 167 5.08 -14.16 4.13
C PRO A 167 6.39 -14.43 3.37
N ARG A 168 6.25 -14.95 2.15
CA ARG A 168 7.34 -15.27 1.24
C ARG A 168 7.61 -14.08 0.33
N VAL A 169 8.82 -13.55 0.39
CA VAL A 169 9.26 -12.34 -0.28
C VAL A 169 10.18 -12.69 -1.44
N GLY A 170 9.75 -12.45 -2.66
CA GLY A 170 10.57 -12.56 -3.87
C GLY A 170 11.22 -11.23 -4.23
N LEU A 171 12.54 -11.20 -4.33
CA LEU A 171 13.28 -10.03 -4.80
C LEU A 171 13.40 -10.11 -6.33
N ILE A 172 12.66 -9.25 -7.01
CA ILE A 172 12.42 -9.37 -8.46
C ILE A 172 13.56 -8.73 -9.27
N ALA A 173 14.04 -9.50 -10.22
CA ALA A 173 14.98 -9.07 -11.25
C ALA A 173 14.56 -9.63 -12.61
N ALA A 174 15.28 -9.29 -13.67
CA ALA A 174 15.02 -9.84 -15.00
C ALA A 174 15.45 -11.32 -15.14
N VAL A 175 16.38 -11.76 -14.28
CA VAL A 175 16.96 -13.11 -14.28
C VAL A 175 17.05 -13.65 -12.84
N GLU A 176 17.14 -14.96 -12.72
CA GLU A 176 17.26 -15.69 -11.44
C GLU A 176 18.71 -15.96 -11.02
N THR A 177 19.69 -15.53 -11.84
CA THR A 177 21.12 -15.71 -11.55
C THR A 177 21.76 -14.41 -11.12
N VAL A 178 22.73 -14.49 -10.22
CA VAL A 178 23.54 -13.32 -9.81
C VAL A 178 24.45 -12.91 -10.95
N ASN A 179 24.27 -11.69 -11.45
CA ASN A 179 25.05 -11.15 -12.56
C ASN A 179 25.63 -9.77 -12.15
N PRO A 180 26.96 -9.61 -12.12
CA PRO A 180 27.61 -8.34 -11.78
C PRO A 180 27.20 -7.16 -12.65
N ASP A 181 26.79 -7.39 -13.91
CA ASP A 181 26.33 -6.34 -14.82
C ASP A 181 24.86 -5.92 -14.56
N MET A 182 24.19 -6.61 -13.63
CA MET A 182 22.80 -6.35 -13.21
C MET A 182 22.76 -6.12 -11.69
N PRO A 183 22.94 -4.88 -11.23
CA PRO A 183 23.06 -4.53 -9.79
C PRO A 183 21.87 -5.07 -8.95
N GLU A 184 20.66 -5.14 -9.51
CA GLU A 184 19.46 -5.63 -8.84
C GLU A 184 19.62 -7.08 -8.37
N THR A 185 20.38 -7.89 -9.12
CA THR A 185 20.63 -9.30 -8.78
C THR A 185 21.62 -9.43 -7.62
N LEU A 186 22.62 -8.55 -7.55
CA LEU A 186 23.55 -8.47 -6.41
C LEU A 186 22.85 -8.04 -5.14
N GLU A 187 22.04 -6.98 -5.22
CA GLU A 187 21.25 -6.48 -4.10
C GLU A 187 20.28 -7.54 -3.57
N ALA A 188 19.62 -8.28 -4.47
CA ALA A 188 18.75 -9.38 -4.13
C ALA A 188 19.48 -10.50 -3.36
N ALA A 189 20.65 -10.92 -3.84
CA ALA A 189 21.47 -11.93 -3.19
C ALA A 189 21.92 -11.49 -1.78
N ILE A 190 22.31 -10.21 -1.63
CA ILE A 190 22.69 -9.63 -0.34
C ILE A 190 21.53 -9.67 0.64
N ILE A 191 20.35 -9.21 0.23
CA ILE A 191 19.16 -9.13 1.10
C ILE A 191 18.66 -10.55 1.46
N ALA A 192 18.65 -11.49 0.52
CA ALA A 192 18.33 -12.89 0.80
C ALA A 192 19.27 -13.46 1.85
N LYS A 193 20.58 -13.18 1.75
CA LYS A 193 21.56 -13.61 2.76
C LYS A 193 21.36 -12.93 4.11
N MET A 194 20.96 -11.66 4.14
CA MET A 194 20.61 -10.97 5.39
C MET A 194 19.42 -11.65 6.08
N ASN A 195 18.41 -12.10 5.35
CA ASN A 195 17.27 -12.86 5.91
C ASN A 195 17.70 -14.22 6.44
N GLU A 196 18.50 -14.98 5.69
CA GLU A 196 19.06 -16.28 6.13
C GLU A 196 19.85 -16.14 7.45
N ARG A 197 20.56 -15.02 7.64
CA ARG A 197 21.32 -14.69 8.86
C ARG A 197 20.46 -14.10 9.97
N GLY A 198 19.15 -13.96 9.78
CA GLY A 198 18.23 -13.42 10.78
C GLY A 198 18.30 -11.91 11.01
N GLN A 199 18.93 -11.16 10.10
CA GLN A 199 18.95 -9.69 10.13
C GLN A 199 17.59 -9.12 9.74
N ILE A 200 16.87 -9.79 8.81
CA ILE A 200 15.49 -9.48 8.44
C ILE A 200 14.63 -10.65 8.95
N LYS A 201 13.56 -10.33 9.71
CA LYS A 201 12.77 -11.34 10.42
C LYS A 201 11.32 -11.39 9.95
N ASN A 202 10.59 -12.41 10.42
CA ASN A 202 9.15 -12.58 10.21
C ASN A 202 8.74 -12.77 8.74
N CYS A 203 9.65 -13.23 7.90
CA CYS A 203 9.42 -13.58 6.49
C CYS A 203 10.49 -14.54 5.99
N LYS A 204 10.24 -15.16 4.85
CA LYS A 204 11.23 -15.90 4.05
C LYS A 204 11.53 -15.05 2.82
N ILE A 205 12.80 -14.80 2.55
CA ILE A 205 13.23 -13.98 1.41
C ILE A 205 14.11 -14.81 0.49
N ASP A 206 13.87 -14.70 -0.80
CA ASP A 206 14.72 -15.27 -1.84
C ASP A 206 14.84 -14.32 -3.04
N GLY A 207 15.93 -14.46 -3.77
CA GLY A 207 16.24 -13.68 -4.97
C GLY A 207 17.73 -13.67 -5.32
N PRO A 208 18.04 -13.29 -6.56
CA PRO A 208 17.12 -12.72 -7.57
C PRO A 208 16.14 -13.76 -8.12
N LEU A 209 14.92 -13.33 -8.44
CA LEU A 209 13.88 -14.13 -9.06
C LEU A 209 13.29 -13.40 -10.26
N GLY A 210 13.10 -14.09 -11.37
CA GLY A 210 12.20 -13.62 -12.42
C GLY A 210 10.74 -13.68 -11.93
N ILE A 211 9.88 -12.84 -12.47
CA ILE A 211 8.47 -12.82 -12.05
C ILE A 211 7.76 -14.15 -12.30
N ASP A 212 8.14 -14.87 -13.36
CA ASP A 212 7.64 -16.19 -13.72
C ASP A 212 7.99 -17.24 -12.66
N ASN A 213 9.27 -17.35 -12.29
CA ASN A 213 9.70 -18.32 -11.28
C ASN A 213 9.41 -17.88 -9.84
N ALA A 214 9.10 -16.60 -9.59
CA ALA A 214 8.57 -16.16 -8.30
C ALA A 214 7.11 -16.60 -8.08
N LEU A 215 6.29 -16.63 -9.16
CA LEU A 215 4.86 -16.86 -9.09
C LEU A 215 4.40 -18.25 -9.51
N SER A 216 5.16 -18.95 -10.37
CA SER A 216 4.82 -20.24 -10.94
C SER A 216 5.80 -21.33 -10.50
N VAL A 217 5.27 -22.36 -9.84
CA VAL A 217 6.03 -23.57 -9.46
C VAL A 217 6.64 -24.23 -10.68
N TYR A 218 5.87 -24.36 -11.75
CA TYR A 218 6.35 -24.92 -13.02
C TYR A 218 7.54 -24.15 -13.59
N ALA A 219 7.47 -22.82 -13.62
CA ALA A 219 8.58 -22.02 -14.12
C ALA A 219 9.82 -22.12 -13.22
N ALA A 220 9.64 -22.20 -11.91
CA ALA A 220 10.73 -22.41 -10.96
C ALA A 220 11.42 -23.77 -11.18
N GLU A 221 10.65 -24.84 -11.37
CA GLU A 221 11.16 -26.18 -11.65
C GLU A 221 11.94 -26.24 -12.96
N VAL A 222 11.38 -25.70 -14.06
CA VAL A 222 12.01 -25.67 -15.38
C VAL A 222 13.34 -24.90 -15.35
N LYS A 223 13.41 -23.80 -14.61
CA LYS A 223 14.62 -23.00 -14.45
C LYS A 223 15.58 -23.52 -13.37
N GLY A 224 15.20 -24.57 -12.65
CA GLY A 224 16.01 -25.15 -11.58
C GLY A 224 16.15 -24.30 -10.33
N VAL A 225 15.24 -23.31 -10.14
CA VAL A 225 15.21 -22.44 -8.96
C VAL A 225 14.51 -23.20 -7.82
N LYS A 226 15.22 -23.38 -6.72
CA LYS A 226 14.74 -24.14 -5.55
C LYS A 226 14.58 -23.21 -4.36
N GLY A 227 13.71 -23.56 -3.42
CA GLY A 227 13.53 -22.83 -2.17
C GLY A 227 12.07 -22.70 -1.78
N GLU A 228 11.82 -22.11 -0.62
CA GLU A 228 10.48 -21.94 -0.08
C GLU A 228 9.70 -20.78 -0.76
N VAL A 229 10.39 -19.89 -1.46
CA VAL A 229 9.81 -18.68 -2.07
C VAL A 229 9.52 -18.90 -3.55
N ALA A 230 10.40 -19.59 -4.28
CA ALA A 230 10.24 -19.86 -5.71
C ALA A 230 8.90 -20.54 -6.01
N GLY A 231 8.13 -19.97 -6.93
CA GLY A 231 6.77 -20.40 -7.29
C GLY A 231 5.67 -19.99 -6.29
N HIS A 232 6.05 -19.47 -5.13
CA HIS A 232 5.16 -19.25 -4.00
C HIS A 232 5.23 -17.85 -3.38
N ALA A 233 5.91 -16.90 -4.03
CA ALA A 233 6.05 -15.56 -3.50
C ALA A 233 4.69 -14.91 -3.20
N ASP A 234 4.57 -14.35 -1.99
CA ASP A 234 3.41 -13.58 -1.56
C ASP A 234 3.67 -12.08 -1.80
N ILE A 235 4.92 -11.63 -1.59
CA ILE A 235 5.37 -10.24 -1.76
C ILE A 235 6.42 -10.19 -2.84
N LEU A 236 6.21 -9.33 -3.83
CA LEU A 236 7.18 -9.00 -4.88
C LEU A 236 7.82 -7.66 -4.57
N VAL A 237 9.11 -7.67 -4.30
CA VAL A 237 9.91 -6.46 -4.10
C VAL A 237 10.61 -6.14 -5.42
N VAL A 238 10.23 -5.05 -6.02
CA VAL A 238 10.76 -4.64 -7.33
C VAL A 238 12.04 -3.80 -7.21
N PRO A 239 12.86 -3.73 -8.27
CA PRO A 239 14.12 -2.97 -8.25
C PRO A 239 13.94 -1.47 -7.98
N ASP A 240 12.94 -0.87 -8.60
CA ASP A 240 12.68 0.57 -8.60
C ASP A 240 11.19 0.91 -8.77
N ILE A 241 10.86 2.19 -8.63
CA ILE A 241 9.48 2.70 -8.74
C ILE A 241 8.83 2.42 -10.10
N HIS A 242 9.62 2.43 -11.19
CA HIS A 242 9.09 2.22 -12.54
C HIS A 242 8.61 0.79 -12.69
N SER A 243 9.44 -0.18 -12.26
CA SER A 243 9.11 -1.60 -12.29
C SER A 243 7.83 -1.90 -11.51
N GLY A 244 7.70 -1.34 -10.29
CA GLY A 244 6.50 -1.52 -9.46
C GLY A 244 5.27 -0.85 -10.03
N ASN A 245 5.40 0.37 -10.54
CA ASN A 245 4.30 1.10 -11.15
C ASN A 245 3.80 0.39 -12.43
N PHE A 246 4.74 -0.05 -13.29
CA PHE A 246 4.38 -0.78 -14.51
C PHE A 246 3.73 -2.11 -14.18
N LEU A 247 4.26 -2.87 -13.22
CA LEU A 247 3.69 -4.14 -12.81
C LEU A 247 2.27 -4.00 -12.28
N GLY A 248 2.03 -3.07 -11.36
CA GLY A 248 0.70 -2.81 -10.81
C GLY A 248 -0.30 -2.37 -11.87
N LYS A 249 0.09 -1.47 -12.78
CA LYS A 249 -0.76 -1.04 -13.88
C LYS A 249 -0.99 -2.12 -14.92
N SER A 250 0.02 -2.93 -15.23
CA SER A 250 -0.13 -4.07 -16.15
C SER A 250 -1.12 -5.08 -15.63
N ALA A 251 -1.12 -5.36 -14.32
CA ALA A 251 -2.10 -6.23 -13.71
C ALA A 251 -3.54 -5.73 -13.93
N VAL A 252 -3.77 -4.41 -13.80
CA VAL A 252 -5.10 -3.82 -14.00
C VAL A 252 -5.47 -3.73 -15.48
N TYR A 253 -4.61 -3.15 -16.32
CA TYR A 253 -4.98 -2.80 -17.69
C TYR A 253 -4.82 -3.96 -18.69
N PHE A 254 -3.89 -4.90 -18.46
CA PHE A 254 -3.69 -6.03 -19.36
C PHE A 254 -4.33 -7.33 -18.85
N ALA A 255 -4.33 -7.54 -17.53
CA ALA A 255 -4.84 -8.77 -16.95
C ALA A 255 -6.24 -8.64 -16.33
N ASN A 256 -6.93 -7.49 -16.46
CA ASN A 256 -8.21 -7.21 -15.81
C ASN A 256 -8.19 -7.50 -14.31
N GLY A 257 -7.04 -7.28 -13.69
CA GLY A 257 -6.86 -7.44 -12.26
C GLY A 257 -7.42 -6.26 -11.47
N LYS A 258 -7.52 -6.44 -10.17
CA LYS A 258 -7.94 -5.41 -9.21
C LYS A 258 -6.76 -5.07 -8.31
N ILE A 259 -6.72 -3.83 -7.84
CA ILE A 259 -5.63 -3.34 -7.01
C ILE A 259 -6.15 -2.51 -5.84
N ALA A 260 -5.58 -2.73 -4.68
CA ALA A 260 -5.71 -1.87 -3.50
C ALA A 260 -4.31 -1.40 -3.08
N GLY A 261 -4.17 -0.16 -2.60
CA GLY A 261 -2.86 0.36 -2.24
C GLY A 261 -2.89 1.30 -1.03
N ILE A 262 -1.82 1.26 -0.27
CA ILE A 262 -1.58 2.15 0.87
C ILE A 262 -0.12 2.57 0.94
N ILE A 263 0.15 3.66 1.66
CA ILE A 263 1.49 4.01 2.12
C ILE A 263 1.65 3.46 3.54
N ALA A 264 2.67 2.65 3.71
CA ALA A 264 3.10 2.06 4.98
C ALA A 264 4.37 2.76 5.50
N GLY A 265 4.75 2.52 6.77
CA GLY A 265 5.92 3.11 7.41
C GLY A 265 5.61 4.29 8.33
N ALA A 266 4.41 4.86 8.28
CA ALA A 266 3.91 5.78 9.29
C ALA A 266 3.26 5.05 10.47
N LYS A 267 2.91 5.78 11.54
CA LYS A 267 2.19 5.24 12.71
C LYS A 267 0.85 4.60 12.36
N VAL A 268 0.21 5.10 11.30
CA VAL A 268 -1.06 4.60 10.75
C VAL A 268 -0.95 4.46 9.24
N PRO A 269 -1.79 3.65 8.58
CA PRO A 269 -1.84 3.60 7.12
C PRO A 269 -2.28 4.95 6.53
N VAL A 270 -1.66 5.33 5.40
CA VAL A 270 -2.04 6.53 4.65
C VAL A 270 -2.56 6.09 3.28
N ILE A 271 -3.77 6.49 2.94
CA ILE A 271 -4.40 6.18 1.67
C ILE A 271 -4.08 7.29 0.68
N VAL A 272 -3.35 6.93 -0.39
CA VAL A 272 -3.07 7.83 -1.52
C VAL A 272 -3.58 7.18 -2.78
N ILE A 273 -4.75 7.62 -3.23
CA ILE A 273 -5.46 7.05 -4.38
C ILE A 273 -5.19 7.93 -5.60
N SER A 274 -4.97 7.30 -6.75
CA SER A 274 -4.89 8.00 -8.04
C SER A 274 -6.28 8.49 -8.46
N ARG A 275 -6.34 9.66 -9.11
CA ARG A 275 -7.59 10.17 -9.70
C ARG A 275 -8.15 9.23 -10.77
N ALA A 276 -7.26 8.47 -11.45
CA ALA A 276 -7.62 7.51 -12.49
C ALA A 276 -8.04 6.14 -11.95
N ASP A 277 -7.96 5.90 -10.63
CA ASP A 277 -8.36 4.62 -10.05
C ASP A 277 -9.88 4.47 -10.07
N THR A 278 -10.33 3.23 -10.29
CA THR A 278 -11.75 2.88 -10.28
C THR A 278 -12.34 3.03 -8.87
N SER A 279 -13.66 3.19 -8.76
CA SER A 279 -14.36 3.21 -7.47
C SER A 279 -14.09 1.95 -6.66
N GLU A 280 -14.03 0.79 -7.34
CA GLU A 280 -13.70 -0.49 -6.71
C GLU A 280 -12.29 -0.51 -6.09
N SER A 281 -11.28 0.02 -6.81
CA SER A 281 -9.91 0.11 -6.28
C SER A 281 -9.81 1.09 -5.10
N LYS A 282 -10.57 2.19 -5.14
CA LYS A 282 -10.66 3.15 -4.03
C LYS A 282 -11.27 2.49 -2.80
N PHE A 283 -12.39 1.82 -2.95
CA PHE A 283 -13.06 1.08 -1.89
C PHE A 283 -12.16 -0.02 -1.29
N ALA A 284 -11.51 -0.82 -2.14
CA ALA A 284 -10.58 -1.86 -1.70
C ALA A 284 -9.37 -1.29 -0.94
N SER A 285 -8.86 -0.11 -1.33
CA SER A 285 -7.77 0.58 -0.61
C SER A 285 -8.22 1.07 0.77
N ILE A 286 -9.45 1.56 0.88
CA ILE A 286 -10.06 1.93 2.17
C ILE A 286 -10.20 0.67 3.04
N ALA A 287 -10.76 -0.42 2.50
CA ALA A 287 -10.90 -1.68 3.22
C ALA A 287 -9.54 -2.23 3.69
N LEU A 288 -8.52 -2.18 2.83
CA LEU A 288 -7.15 -2.58 3.19
C LEU A 288 -6.62 -1.77 4.37
N ALA A 289 -6.75 -0.45 4.33
CA ALA A 289 -6.28 0.42 5.42
C ALA A 289 -7.01 0.13 6.74
N ILE A 290 -8.32 -0.13 6.68
CA ILE A 290 -9.13 -0.50 7.85
C ILE A 290 -8.70 -1.87 8.39
N ALA A 291 -8.51 -2.86 7.51
CA ALA A 291 -8.15 -4.22 7.90
C ALA A 291 -6.84 -4.28 8.70
N ILE A 292 -5.90 -3.39 8.41
CA ILE A 292 -4.57 -3.37 9.03
C ILE A 292 -4.38 -2.29 10.12
N SER A 293 -5.36 -1.44 10.37
CA SER A 293 -5.27 -0.35 11.35
C SER A 293 -5.57 -0.77 12.80
#